data_b57bbe67716b75ef7d603cd7de2fe600
#
_entry.id   b57bbe67716b75ef7d603cd7de2fe600
#
_cell.length_a   1.000
_cell.length_b   1.000
_cell.length_c   1.000
_cell.angle_alpha   90.00
_cell.angle_beta   90.00
_cell.angle_gamma   90.00
#
_symmetry.space_group_name_H-M   'P 1'
#
loop_
_entity.id
_entity.type
_entity.pdbx_description
1 polymer ?
#
loop_
_entity_poly.entity_id
_entity_poly.type
_entity_poly.pdbx_seq_one_letter_code
_entity_poly.pdbx_strand_id
1 'polypeptide(L)'
;MIRAFLLFLLLAACGRPLTENERAYLSTIHGSSVNYDRVRLHDGAPTRAVTFTRKPRPRTTCRELILPPQVGETVTSKPAAVALFNHVLFDKDWYLEDYLPDHPDRIGLIAAMLLAHEITHVWQWQ
;
A
#
# COMPACT_ATOMS: atom_id res chain seq x y z
N MET A 1 -9.16 -10.48 -31.42
CA MET A 1 -9.02 -11.09 -30.09
C MET A 1 -7.55 -11.18 -29.59
N ILE A 2 -6.59 -11.53 -30.42
CA ILE A 2 -5.15 -11.65 -30.03
C ILE A 2 -4.53 -10.32 -29.56
N ARG A 3 -4.91 -9.18 -30.13
CA ARG A 3 -4.39 -7.86 -29.77
C ARG A 3 -4.83 -7.39 -28.38
N ALA A 4 -6.04 -7.73 -27.96
CA ALA A 4 -6.55 -7.39 -26.61
C ALA A 4 -5.85 -8.23 -25.51
N PHE A 5 -5.51 -9.47 -25.81
CA PHE A 5 -4.80 -10.36 -24.91
C PHE A 5 -3.34 -9.93 -24.68
N LEU A 6 -2.67 -9.43 -25.74
CA LEU A 6 -1.31 -8.87 -25.62
C LEU A 6 -1.29 -7.59 -24.77
N LEU A 7 -2.32 -6.75 -24.87
CA LEU A 7 -2.42 -5.52 -24.07
C LEU A 7 -2.59 -5.85 -22.57
N PHE A 8 -3.33 -6.90 -22.26
CA PHE A 8 -3.51 -7.36 -20.87
C PHE A 8 -2.21 -7.93 -20.27
N LEU A 9 -1.40 -8.62 -21.08
CA LEU A 9 -0.10 -9.13 -20.66
C LEU A 9 0.92 -8.01 -20.39
N LEU A 10 0.85 -6.91 -21.14
CA LEU A 10 1.72 -5.75 -20.93
C LEU A 10 1.36 -4.97 -19.65
N LEU A 11 0.09 -4.91 -19.26
CA LEU A 11 -0.35 -4.29 -18.00
C LEU A 11 0.04 -5.13 -16.78
N ALA A 12 0.09 -6.45 -16.89
CA ALA A 12 0.55 -7.33 -15.83
C ALA A 12 2.07 -7.20 -15.54
N ALA A 13 2.85 -6.68 -16.50
CA ALA A 13 4.31 -6.54 -16.39
C ALA A 13 4.76 -5.21 -15.77
N CYS A 14 3.86 -4.25 -15.54
CA CYS A 14 4.23 -2.89 -15.13
C CYS A 14 4.46 -2.68 -13.63
N GLY A 15 4.16 -3.67 -12.77
CA GLY A 15 4.40 -3.58 -11.33
C GLY A 15 5.79 -4.11 -10.94
N ARG A 16 6.49 -3.39 -10.04
CA ARG A 16 7.74 -3.90 -9.50
C ARG A 16 7.52 -4.99 -8.45
N PRO A 17 8.41 -5.96 -8.30
CA PRO A 17 8.40 -6.88 -7.16
C PRO A 17 8.76 -6.15 -5.87
N LEU A 18 8.57 -6.83 -4.74
CA LEU A 18 9.11 -6.38 -3.46
C LEU A 18 10.64 -6.45 -3.48
N THR A 19 11.32 -5.47 -2.84
CA THR A 19 12.75 -5.51 -2.59
C THR A 19 13.09 -6.57 -1.53
N GLU A 20 14.37 -6.93 -1.40
CA GLU A 20 14.81 -7.85 -0.34
C GLU A 20 14.52 -7.29 1.06
N ASN A 21 14.76 -6.00 1.27
CA ASN A 21 14.48 -5.33 2.53
C ASN A 21 12.99 -5.32 2.88
N GLU A 22 12.13 -5.05 1.89
CA GLU A 22 10.68 -5.11 2.05
C GLU A 22 10.21 -6.52 2.40
N ARG A 23 10.75 -7.55 1.74
CA ARG A 23 10.45 -8.96 2.06
C ARG A 23 10.91 -9.32 3.47
N ALA A 24 12.14 -8.95 3.84
CA ALA A 24 12.70 -9.24 5.16
C ALA A 24 11.82 -8.64 6.26
N TYR A 25 11.43 -7.38 6.12
CA TYR A 25 10.52 -6.70 7.05
C TYR A 25 9.14 -7.37 7.12
N LEU A 26 8.50 -7.59 5.96
CA LEU A 26 7.16 -8.18 5.90
C LEU A 26 7.12 -9.61 6.44
N SER A 27 8.22 -10.36 6.31
CA SER A 27 8.33 -11.71 6.88
C SER A 27 8.32 -11.71 8.41
N THR A 28 8.69 -10.62 9.06
CA THR A 28 8.57 -10.47 10.52
C THR A 28 7.11 -10.34 10.97
N ILE A 29 6.21 -9.92 10.07
CA ILE A 29 4.78 -9.71 10.33
C ILE A 29 3.96 -10.92 9.90
N HIS A 30 4.15 -11.39 8.67
CA HIS A 30 3.31 -12.41 8.04
C HIS A 30 4.01 -13.79 7.94
N GLY A 31 5.31 -13.87 8.25
CA GLY A 31 6.08 -15.11 8.10
C GLY A 31 6.02 -15.63 6.66
N SER A 32 5.69 -16.92 6.51
CA SER A 32 5.51 -17.58 5.21
C SER A 32 4.06 -17.61 4.72
N SER A 33 3.14 -16.93 5.39
CA SER A 33 1.72 -16.95 5.03
C SER A 33 1.37 -16.09 3.79
N VAL A 34 2.31 -15.30 3.30
CA VAL A 34 2.20 -14.53 2.05
C VAL A 34 3.16 -15.06 1.01
N ASN A 35 2.66 -15.30 -0.19
CA ASN A 35 3.50 -15.57 -1.34
C ASN A 35 4.03 -14.26 -1.92
N TYR A 36 5.18 -13.80 -1.41
CA TYR A 36 5.80 -12.52 -1.79
C TYR A 36 6.23 -12.46 -3.27
N ASP A 37 6.50 -13.61 -3.90
CA ASP A 37 6.90 -13.66 -5.31
C ASP A 37 5.79 -13.22 -6.27
N ARG A 38 4.54 -13.33 -5.82
CA ARG A 38 3.37 -12.91 -6.59
C ARG A 38 3.03 -11.43 -6.43
N VAL A 39 3.55 -10.79 -5.39
CA VAL A 39 3.23 -9.39 -5.09
C VAL A 39 3.83 -8.46 -6.14
N ARG A 40 3.04 -7.49 -6.59
CA ARG A 40 3.47 -6.42 -7.50
C ARG A 40 2.98 -5.08 -6.99
N LEU A 41 3.92 -4.14 -6.89
CA LEU A 41 3.65 -2.77 -6.50
C LEU A 41 3.63 -1.87 -7.73
N HIS A 42 2.62 -1.03 -7.85
CA HIS A 42 2.38 -0.18 -9.03
C HIS A 42 2.34 1.29 -8.62
N ASP A 43 2.97 2.13 -9.43
CA ASP A 43 2.81 3.57 -9.39
C ASP A 43 1.51 3.97 -10.12
N GLY A 44 0.68 4.79 -9.48
CA GLY A 44 -0.56 5.29 -10.08
C GLY A 44 -1.80 4.45 -9.76
N ALA A 45 -2.37 4.64 -8.57
CA ALA A 45 -3.70 4.12 -8.26
C ALA A 45 -4.79 5.05 -8.81
N PRO A 46 -5.95 4.52 -9.25
CA PRO A 46 -7.09 5.31 -9.67
C PRO A 46 -7.87 5.85 -8.46
N THR A 47 -7.17 6.52 -7.54
CA THR A 47 -7.74 7.04 -6.30
C THR A 47 -8.27 8.46 -6.48
N ARG A 48 -9.37 8.76 -5.79
CA ARG A 48 -10.00 10.08 -5.77
C ARG A 48 -10.25 10.53 -4.34
N ALA A 49 -10.04 11.81 -4.07
CA ALA A 49 -10.38 12.41 -2.79
C ALA A 49 -11.90 12.43 -2.59
N VAL A 50 -12.33 12.06 -1.39
CA VAL A 50 -13.72 12.13 -0.94
C VAL A 50 -13.79 13.02 0.28
N THR A 51 -14.71 13.99 0.27
CA THR A 51 -14.96 14.89 1.39
C THR A 51 -16.28 14.50 2.05
N PHE A 52 -16.25 14.36 3.37
CA PHE A 52 -17.43 14.02 4.16
C PHE A 52 -17.38 14.74 5.52
N THR A 53 -18.54 14.82 6.19
CA THR A 53 -18.67 15.43 7.51
C THR A 53 -18.63 14.35 8.57
N ARG A 54 -17.76 14.51 9.56
CA ARG A 54 -17.62 13.62 10.71
C ARG A 54 -17.16 14.42 11.92
N LYS A 55 -17.87 14.27 13.05
CA LYS A 55 -17.40 14.85 14.32
C LYS A 55 -16.04 14.29 14.70
N PRO A 56 -15.14 15.15 15.26
CA PRO A 56 -13.89 14.66 15.84
C PRO A 56 -14.15 13.58 16.88
N ARG A 57 -13.35 12.53 16.85
CA ARG A 57 -13.42 11.39 17.79
C ARG A 57 -12.03 11.00 18.26
N PRO A 58 -11.90 10.28 19.38
CA PRO A 58 -10.60 9.73 19.78
C PRO A 58 -9.97 8.91 18.66
N ARG A 59 -8.66 9.07 18.49
CA ARG A 59 -7.88 8.30 17.51
C ARG A 59 -7.62 6.90 18.06
N THR A 60 -8.04 5.88 17.35
CA THR A 60 -7.98 4.49 17.80
C THR A 60 -7.22 3.56 16.86
N THR A 61 -7.03 3.96 15.60
CA THR A 61 -6.31 3.14 14.62
C THR A 61 -4.87 3.60 14.46
N CYS A 62 -3.97 2.70 14.05
CA CYS A 62 -2.57 3.03 13.77
C CYS A 62 -2.46 4.19 12.79
N ARG A 63 -3.23 4.18 11.72
CA ARG A 63 -3.27 5.28 10.74
C ARG A 63 -3.66 6.62 11.38
N GLU A 64 -4.68 6.62 12.22
CA GLU A 64 -5.12 7.85 12.90
C GLU A 64 -4.10 8.36 13.91
N LEU A 65 -3.28 7.48 14.50
CA LEU A 65 -2.26 7.86 15.47
C LEU A 65 -1.03 8.51 14.82
N ILE A 66 -0.68 8.11 13.59
CA ILE A 66 0.47 8.67 12.86
C ILE A 66 0.12 9.92 12.03
N LEU A 67 -1.15 10.11 11.68
CA LEU A 67 -1.61 11.30 10.96
C LEU A 67 -1.93 12.44 11.94
N PRO A 68 -1.89 13.71 11.48
CA PRO A 68 -2.34 14.83 12.29
C PRO A 68 -3.78 14.65 12.78
N PRO A 69 -4.14 15.15 13.98
CA PRO A 69 -5.51 15.14 14.46
C PRO A 69 -6.47 15.83 13.49
N GLN A 70 -7.71 15.34 13.43
CA GLN A 70 -8.76 16.00 12.68
C GLN A 70 -9.03 17.39 13.27
N VAL A 71 -9.09 18.41 12.40
CA VAL A 71 -9.48 19.77 12.75
C VAL A 71 -10.84 20.06 12.12
N GLY A 72 -11.83 20.40 12.96
CA GLY A 72 -13.20 20.65 12.50
C GLY A 72 -13.95 19.37 12.15
N GLU A 73 -15.13 19.52 11.54
CA GLU A 73 -16.02 18.42 11.20
C GLU A 73 -15.88 17.94 9.75
N THR A 74 -15.23 18.69 8.88
CA THR A 74 -15.02 18.30 7.48
C THR A 74 -13.73 17.54 7.33
N VAL A 75 -13.81 16.33 6.75
CA VAL A 75 -12.66 15.45 6.49
C VAL A 75 -12.58 15.17 5.00
N THR A 76 -11.43 15.45 4.41
CA THR A 76 -11.10 15.00 3.07
C THR A 76 -10.12 13.84 3.17
N SER A 77 -10.49 12.70 2.60
CA SER A 77 -9.65 11.51 2.58
C SER A 77 -9.45 11.04 1.14
N LYS A 78 -8.20 10.73 0.81
CA LYS A 78 -7.82 10.08 -0.44
C LYS A 78 -7.08 8.80 -0.08
N PRO A 79 -7.48 7.64 -0.59
CA PRO A 79 -6.74 6.41 -0.36
C PRO A 79 -5.28 6.56 -0.84
N ALA A 80 -4.33 6.14 -0.02
CA ALA A 80 -2.91 6.14 -0.38
C ALA A 80 -2.59 4.99 -1.35
N ALA A 81 -3.34 3.89 -1.26
CA ALA A 81 -3.20 2.75 -2.14
C ALA A 81 -4.50 1.94 -2.22
N VAL A 82 -4.54 1.02 -3.17
CA VAL A 82 -5.60 0.02 -3.35
C VAL A 82 -4.96 -1.33 -3.60
N ALA A 83 -5.30 -2.33 -2.79
CA ALA A 83 -4.88 -3.70 -3.01
C ALA A 83 -5.94 -4.46 -3.81
N LEU A 84 -5.52 -5.10 -4.90
CA LEU A 84 -6.33 -5.95 -5.77
C LEU A 84 -5.59 -7.27 -5.99
N PHE A 85 -6.06 -8.34 -5.36
CA PHE A 85 -5.40 -9.65 -5.43
C PHE A 85 -3.95 -9.57 -4.94
N ASN A 86 -2.98 -9.83 -5.81
CA ASN A 86 -1.55 -9.74 -5.53
C ASN A 86 -0.93 -8.39 -5.95
N HIS A 87 -1.73 -7.44 -6.39
CA HIS A 87 -1.29 -6.15 -6.87
C HIS A 87 -1.66 -5.05 -5.88
N VAL A 88 -0.70 -4.20 -5.54
CA VAL A 88 -0.92 -2.99 -4.75
C VAL A 88 -0.65 -1.79 -5.65
N LEU A 89 -1.67 -0.99 -5.87
CA LEU A 89 -1.60 0.23 -6.66
C LEU A 89 -1.52 1.42 -5.69
N PHE A 90 -0.38 2.09 -5.66
CA PHE A 90 -0.19 3.27 -4.84
C PHE A 90 -0.58 4.53 -5.60
N ASP A 91 -1.21 5.47 -4.91
CA ASP A 91 -1.29 6.83 -5.43
C ASP A 91 0.12 7.37 -5.67
N LYS A 92 0.32 8.14 -6.74
CA LYS A 92 1.64 8.64 -7.16
C LYS A 92 2.39 9.42 -6.06
N ASP A 93 1.64 10.05 -5.14
CA ASP A 93 2.23 10.81 -4.04
C ASP A 93 2.72 9.90 -2.90
N TRP A 94 2.35 8.62 -2.95
CA TRP A 94 2.68 7.61 -1.94
C TRP A 94 3.53 6.46 -2.47
N TYR A 95 3.73 6.38 -3.78
CA TYR A 95 4.59 5.36 -4.37
C TYR A 95 6.06 5.63 -4.06
N LEU A 96 6.77 4.58 -3.64
CA LEU A 96 8.21 4.59 -3.42
C LEU A 96 8.84 3.40 -4.16
N GLU A 97 10.03 3.62 -4.74
CA GLU A 97 10.82 2.54 -5.34
C GLU A 97 11.33 1.53 -4.32
N ASP A 98 11.47 1.94 -3.06
CA ASP A 98 11.72 1.09 -1.90
C ASP A 98 11.14 1.75 -0.64
N TYR A 99 10.27 1.04 0.08
CA TYR A 99 9.68 1.53 1.32
C TYR A 99 10.60 1.35 2.53
N LEU A 100 11.65 0.56 2.39
CA LEU A 100 12.54 0.14 3.48
C LEU A 100 14.01 0.12 3.05
N PRO A 101 14.54 1.21 2.44
CA PRO A 101 15.87 1.21 1.82
C PRO A 101 17.00 0.94 2.82
N ASP A 102 16.80 1.31 4.08
CA ASP A 102 17.82 1.18 5.13
C ASP A 102 17.53 0.05 6.13
N HIS A 103 16.55 -0.83 5.85
CA HIS A 103 16.25 -1.96 6.72
C HIS A 103 17.42 -2.96 6.76
N PRO A 104 17.82 -3.52 7.94
CA PRO A 104 17.18 -3.40 9.24
C PRO A 104 17.65 -2.21 10.10
N ASP A 105 18.64 -1.46 9.67
CA ASP A 105 19.31 -0.44 10.50
C ASP A 105 18.38 0.74 10.83
N ARG A 106 17.50 1.09 9.89
CA ARG A 106 16.52 2.17 10.06
C ARG A 106 15.22 1.85 9.35
N ILE A 107 14.10 2.20 9.98
CA ILE A 107 12.76 2.02 9.45
C ILE A 107 12.04 3.37 9.43
N GLY A 108 11.63 3.80 8.23
CA GLY A 108 10.70 4.93 8.07
C GLY A 108 9.29 4.49 8.46
N LEU A 109 8.82 4.91 9.63
CA LEU A 109 7.58 4.39 10.22
C LEU A 109 6.37 4.48 9.29
N ILE A 110 6.16 5.64 8.65
CA ILE A 110 4.99 5.86 7.77
C ILE A 110 5.05 4.93 6.55
N ALA A 111 6.21 4.85 5.90
CA ALA A 111 6.40 4.01 4.72
C ALA A 111 6.24 2.52 5.06
N ALA A 112 6.87 2.07 6.14
CA ALA A 112 6.79 0.69 6.62
C ALA A 112 5.36 0.28 6.99
N MET A 113 4.63 1.14 7.71
CA MET A 113 3.25 0.87 8.10
C MET A 113 2.30 0.87 6.91
N LEU A 114 2.48 1.77 5.94
CA LEU A 114 1.68 1.78 4.72
C LEU A 114 1.89 0.48 3.95
N LEU A 115 3.13 0.09 3.70
CA LEU A 115 3.45 -1.16 3.01
C LEU A 115 2.85 -2.37 3.74
N ALA A 116 3.07 -2.49 5.05
CA ALA A 116 2.54 -3.58 5.86
C ALA A 116 1.00 -3.66 5.82
N HIS A 117 0.33 -2.50 5.85
CA HIS A 117 -1.12 -2.40 5.74
C HIS A 117 -1.62 -2.97 4.41
N GLU A 118 -1.03 -2.53 3.31
CA GLU A 118 -1.45 -2.97 1.98
C GLU A 118 -1.13 -4.46 1.73
N ILE A 119 0.01 -4.95 2.22
CA ILE A 119 0.34 -6.37 2.12
C ILE A 119 -0.56 -7.23 3.00
N THR A 120 -1.10 -6.70 4.08
CA THR A 120 -2.13 -7.39 4.87
C THR A 120 -3.40 -7.64 4.03
N HIS A 121 -3.79 -6.71 3.16
CA HIS A 121 -4.89 -6.95 2.22
C HIS A 121 -4.56 -8.02 1.19
N VAL A 122 -3.31 -8.08 0.71
CA VAL A 122 -2.85 -9.18 -0.16
C VAL A 122 -2.91 -10.52 0.57
N TRP A 123 -2.47 -10.56 1.82
CA TRP A 123 -2.56 -11.75 2.67
C TRP A 123 -4.01 -12.23 2.86
N GLN A 124 -4.94 -11.31 3.08
CA GLN A 124 -6.36 -11.63 3.22
C GLN A 124 -6.96 -12.22 1.94
N TRP A 125 -6.36 -11.92 0.80
CA TRP A 125 -6.79 -12.45 -0.49
C TRP A 125 -6.21 -13.85 -0.78
N GLN A 126 -4.94 -14.09 -0.46
CA GLN A 126 -4.26 -15.35 -0.74
C GLN A 126 -4.76 -16.50 0.12
#